data_71baf786d0df1ada96933f54388f23cc
#
_entry.id   71baf786d0df1ada96933f54388f23cc
#
_cell.length_a   1.000
_cell.length_b   1.000
_cell.length_c   1.000
_cell.angle_alpha   90.00
_cell.angle_beta   90.00
_cell.angle_gamma   90.00
#
_symmetry.space_group_name_H-M   'P 1'
#
loop_
_entity.id
_entity.type
_entity.pdbx_description
1 polymer ?
#
loop_
_entity_poly.entity_id
_entity_poly.type
_entity_poly.pdbx_seq_one_letter_code
_entity_poly.pdbx_strand_id
1 'polypeptide(L)'
;MFKKRTLSPQEIKQAERVRKAKDTLLEFQAPEGLFQKCNCCGKPVYNEDLIENDYVCPVCGNYFRIRPKTRIAMVLDKDTFEEWDAKMDTSDPLNFPGYKNKLERQRSVTNLDEAVITGKGKILGKDVVIAVMGADFMMGSMGEVVGEKITRAVERATQMRLPIIIFTCSGGARMQEGIVSPVSYTHLRAHETTLH
;
A
#
# COMPACT_ATOMS: atom_id res chain seq x y z
N MET A 1 -11.42 45.80 29.12
CA MET A 1 -10.09 46.40 28.88
C MET A 1 -9.03 45.45 29.37
N PHE A 2 -8.44 44.62 28.49
CA PHE A 2 -7.41 43.64 28.88
C PHE A 2 -6.06 44.36 29.01
N LYS A 3 -5.50 44.39 30.22
CA LYS A 3 -4.12 44.88 30.44
C LYS A 3 -3.13 43.90 29.81
N LYS A 4 -2.35 44.34 28.81
CA LYS A 4 -1.20 43.61 28.30
C LYS A 4 -0.17 43.42 29.44
N ARG A 5 0.08 42.16 29.82
CA ARG A 5 1.12 41.80 30.80
C ARG A 5 2.47 42.04 30.15
N THR A 6 3.23 42.99 30.61
CA THR A 6 4.63 43.21 30.22
C THR A 6 5.50 42.20 30.96
N LEU A 7 6.22 41.37 30.21
CA LEU A 7 7.15 40.36 30.78
C LEU A 7 8.37 41.07 31.38
N SER A 8 8.86 40.56 32.50
CA SER A 8 10.10 41.04 33.13
C SER A 8 11.32 40.68 32.29
N PRO A 9 12.44 41.40 32.42
CA PRO A 9 13.69 41.09 31.70
C PRO A 9 14.21 39.65 31.93
N GLN A 10 13.90 39.04 33.08
CA GLN A 10 14.24 37.66 33.38
C GLN A 10 13.34 36.65 32.64
N GLU A 11 12.04 36.91 32.56
CA GLU A 11 11.09 36.09 31.80
C GLU A 11 11.37 36.14 30.29
N ILE A 12 11.82 37.31 29.78
CA ILE A 12 12.23 37.45 28.38
C ILE A 12 13.49 36.59 28.10
N LYS A 13 14.52 36.67 28.94
CA LYS A 13 15.76 35.84 28.80
C LYS A 13 15.46 34.34 28.91
N GLN A 14 14.51 33.95 29.74
CA GLN A 14 14.13 32.55 29.89
C GLN A 14 13.34 32.04 28.68
N ALA A 15 12.45 32.86 28.12
CA ALA A 15 11.72 32.58 26.89
C ALA A 15 12.66 32.46 25.67
N GLU A 16 13.68 33.31 25.57
CA GLU A 16 14.72 33.25 24.53
C GLU A 16 15.58 31.98 24.65
N ARG A 17 15.94 31.58 25.89
CA ARG A 17 16.66 30.31 26.12
C ARG A 17 15.83 29.09 25.70
N VAL A 18 14.55 29.07 26.04
CA VAL A 18 13.62 27.99 25.65
C VAL A 18 13.43 27.97 24.14
N ARG A 19 13.34 29.13 23.49
CA ARG A 19 13.23 29.25 22.03
C ARG A 19 14.49 28.75 21.34
N LYS A 20 15.68 29.17 21.80
CA LYS A 20 16.96 28.69 21.29
C LYS A 20 17.15 27.18 21.49
N ALA A 21 16.76 26.63 22.64
CA ALA A 21 16.80 25.20 22.89
C ALA A 21 15.81 24.43 21.97
N LYS A 22 14.63 24.99 21.68
CA LYS A 22 13.69 24.45 20.71
C LYS A 22 14.24 24.48 19.28
N ASP A 23 14.86 25.57 18.87
CA ASP A 23 15.47 25.70 17.55
C ASP A 23 16.65 24.73 17.39
N THR A 24 17.46 24.49 18.43
CA THR A 24 18.55 23.49 18.42
C THR A 24 18.01 22.04 18.38
N LEU A 25 16.85 21.78 18.99
CA LEU A 25 16.17 20.45 18.89
C LEU A 25 15.50 20.22 17.53
N LEU A 26 15.17 21.31 16.80
CA LEU A 26 14.61 21.21 15.43
C LEU A 26 15.68 20.94 14.37
N GLU A 27 16.98 21.11 14.68
CA GLU A 27 18.07 20.77 13.76
C GLU A 27 18.48 19.29 13.81
N PHE A 28 17.94 18.49 14.75
CA PHE A 28 18.12 17.05 14.72
C PHE A 28 17.14 16.45 13.69
N GLN A 29 17.54 16.50 12.43
CA GLN A 29 16.86 15.77 11.36
C GLN A 29 17.16 14.29 11.56
N ALA A 30 16.18 13.55 12.10
CA ALA A 30 16.25 12.10 12.08
C ALA A 30 16.43 11.64 10.63
N PRO A 31 17.28 10.64 10.34
CA PRO A 31 17.44 10.11 9.01
C PRO A 31 16.07 9.83 8.38
N GLU A 32 15.88 10.24 7.10
CA GLU A 32 14.63 10.01 6.39
C GLU A 32 14.29 8.51 6.41
N GLY A 33 13.06 8.18 6.77
CA GLY A 33 12.59 6.79 6.80
C GLY A 33 12.74 6.06 8.14
N LEU A 34 13.29 6.67 9.20
CA LEU A 34 13.38 6.06 10.53
C LEU A 34 12.03 6.00 11.25
N PHE A 35 11.20 7.03 11.06
CA PHE A 35 9.92 7.15 11.73
C PHE A 35 8.78 7.36 10.74
N GLN A 36 7.62 6.82 11.06
CA GLN A 36 6.38 7.04 10.33
C GLN A 36 5.32 7.64 11.26
N LYS A 37 4.67 8.72 10.83
CA LYS A 37 3.61 9.36 11.62
C LYS A 37 2.32 8.55 11.50
N CYS A 38 1.73 8.17 12.63
CA CYS A 38 0.43 7.52 12.64
C CYS A 38 -0.68 8.49 12.23
N ASN A 39 -1.49 8.12 11.25
CA ASN A 39 -2.57 8.96 10.73
C ASN A 39 -3.74 9.12 11.73
N CYS A 40 -3.85 8.22 12.71
CA CYS A 40 -4.91 8.26 13.71
C CYS A 40 -4.51 9.10 14.94
N CYS A 41 -3.43 8.70 15.64
CA CYS A 41 -3.03 9.38 16.88
C CYS A 41 -2.00 10.49 16.68
N GLY A 42 -1.48 10.68 15.45
CA GLY A 42 -0.51 11.72 15.11
C GLY A 42 0.90 11.51 15.68
N LYS A 43 1.14 10.44 16.46
CA LYS A 43 2.45 10.18 17.05
C LYS A 43 3.42 9.58 16.03
N PRO A 44 4.71 9.93 16.11
CA PRO A 44 5.74 9.24 15.35
C PRO A 44 5.93 7.83 15.93
N VAL A 45 6.03 6.84 15.05
CA VAL A 45 6.29 5.44 15.39
C VAL A 45 7.57 5.03 14.66
N TYR A 46 8.46 4.34 15.34
CA TYR A 46 9.70 3.83 14.78
C TYR A 46 9.39 2.70 13.81
N ASN A 47 10.05 2.67 12.66
CA ASN A 47 9.71 1.73 11.61
C ASN A 47 10.01 0.26 11.99
N GLU A 48 11.03 0.02 12.82
CA GLU A 48 11.31 -1.33 13.32
C GLU A 48 10.19 -1.81 14.23
N ASP A 49 9.73 -0.97 15.19
CA ASP A 49 8.61 -1.28 16.07
C ASP A 49 7.32 -1.56 15.27
N LEU A 50 7.16 -0.87 14.13
CA LEU A 50 6.02 -1.06 13.23
C LEU A 50 6.07 -2.40 12.53
N ILE A 51 7.26 -2.82 12.09
CA ILE A 51 7.48 -4.12 11.44
C ILE A 51 7.27 -5.25 12.46
N GLU A 52 7.85 -5.12 13.66
CA GLU A 52 7.71 -6.10 14.74
C GLU A 52 6.26 -6.26 15.22
N ASN A 53 5.46 -5.17 15.15
CA ASN A 53 4.05 -5.17 15.53
C ASN A 53 3.10 -5.31 14.32
N ASP A 54 3.51 -6.02 13.27
CA ASP A 54 2.69 -6.33 12.10
C ASP A 54 2.02 -5.11 11.44
N TYR A 55 2.70 -3.97 11.43
CA TYR A 55 2.19 -2.69 10.91
C TYR A 55 0.98 -2.13 11.68
N VAL A 56 0.85 -2.49 12.95
CA VAL A 56 -0.14 -1.93 13.86
C VAL A 56 0.53 -0.87 14.74
N CYS A 57 -0.10 0.29 14.90
CA CYS A 57 0.42 1.34 15.76
C CYS A 57 0.48 0.87 17.22
N PRO A 58 1.65 0.83 17.87
CA PRO A 58 1.75 0.37 19.25
C PRO A 58 1.08 1.31 20.26
N VAL A 59 0.74 2.53 19.84
CA VAL A 59 0.13 3.54 20.71
C VAL A 59 -1.39 3.51 20.68
N CYS A 60 -2.01 3.35 19.50
CA CYS A 60 -3.46 3.46 19.35
C CYS A 60 -4.13 2.25 18.65
N GLY A 61 -3.37 1.24 18.25
CA GLY A 61 -3.90 0.07 17.55
C GLY A 61 -4.34 0.32 16.11
N ASN A 62 -4.07 1.50 15.54
CA ASN A 62 -4.44 1.80 14.16
C ASN A 62 -3.53 1.05 13.17
N TYR A 63 -4.11 0.56 12.07
CA TYR A 63 -3.38 -0.15 11.02
C TYR A 63 -2.68 0.82 10.06
N PHE A 64 -1.43 0.52 9.74
CA PHE A 64 -0.71 1.18 8.65
C PHE A 64 -0.92 0.43 7.32
N ARG A 65 -0.69 1.14 6.22
CA ARG A 65 -0.74 0.52 4.89
C ARG A 65 0.45 -0.41 4.71
N ILE A 66 0.18 -1.63 4.25
CA ILE A 66 1.20 -2.62 3.96
C ILE A 66 1.33 -2.73 2.44
N ARG A 67 2.56 -2.65 1.94
CA ARG A 67 2.86 -2.83 0.51
C ARG A 67 2.66 -4.27 0.08
N PRO A 68 2.28 -4.54 -1.18
CA PRO A 68 2.02 -5.90 -1.66
C PRO A 68 3.17 -6.88 -1.41
N LYS A 69 4.40 -6.51 -1.74
CA LYS A 69 5.59 -7.36 -1.53
C LYS A 69 5.79 -7.69 -0.04
N THR A 70 5.57 -6.72 0.84
CA THR A 70 5.65 -6.93 2.29
C THR A 70 4.54 -7.88 2.77
N ARG A 71 3.30 -7.70 2.28
CA ARG A 71 2.19 -8.60 2.61
C ARG A 71 2.47 -10.04 2.18
N ILE A 72 3.04 -10.23 1.00
CA ILE A 72 3.47 -11.54 0.51
C ILE A 72 4.50 -12.17 1.46
N ALA A 73 5.53 -11.40 1.85
CA ALA A 73 6.57 -11.87 2.76
C ALA A 73 6.06 -12.18 4.19
N MET A 74 4.98 -11.51 4.65
CA MET A 74 4.34 -11.79 5.93
C MET A 74 3.50 -13.07 5.93
N VAL A 75 2.95 -13.45 4.78
CA VAL A 75 1.96 -14.55 4.67
C VAL A 75 2.61 -15.84 4.21
N LEU A 76 3.55 -15.76 3.29
CA LEU A 76 4.18 -16.95 2.70
C LEU A 76 5.45 -17.36 3.44
N ASP A 77 5.75 -18.64 3.36
CA ASP A 77 7.02 -19.20 3.81
C ASP A 77 8.17 -18.52 3.04
N LYS A 78 9.28 -18.29 3.74
CA LYS A 78 10.44 -17.59 3.18
C LYS A 78 10.94 -18.28 1.90
N ASP A 79 11.25 -17.45 0.88
CA ASP A 79 11.84 -17.87 -0.40
C ASP A 79 10.98 -18.87 -1.22
N THR A 80 9.66 -18.93 -0.96
CA THR A 80 8.75 -19.82 -1.70
C THR A 80 7.90 -19.13 -2.76
N PHE A 81 7.92 -17.78 -2.82
CA PHE A 81 7.08 -17.04 -3.73
C PHE A 81 7.60 -17.04 -5.16
N GLU A 82 6.75 -17.47 -6.08
CA GLU A 82 6.95 -17.41 -7.54
C GLU A 82 5.92 -16.45 -8.14
N GLU A 83 6.36 -15.30 -8.63
CA GLU A 83 5.48 -14.30 -9.25
C GLU A 83 5.05 -14.74 -10.65
N TRP A 84 3.77 -14.54 -10.96
CA TRP A 84 3.18 -14.82 -12.25
C TRP A 84 2.80 -13.55 -12.99
N ASP A 85 2.89 -13.59 -14.32
CA ASP A 85 2.42 -12.54 -15.22
C ASP A 85 2.96 -11.12 -14.85
N ALA A 86 4.20 -11.04 -14.36
CA ALA A 86 4.79 -9.79 -13.88
C ALA A 86 4.76 -8.68 -14.96
N LYS A 87 5.17 -8.99 -16.19
CA LYS A 87 5.33 -8.02 -17.28
C LYS A 87 4.12 -7.92 -18.21
N MET A 88 2.91 -8.00 -17.67
CA MET A 88 1.70 -7.80 -18.45
C MET A 88 1.43 -6.29 -18.61
N ASP A 89 1.10 -5.86 -19.83
CA ASP A 89 0.84 -4.45 -20.13
C ASP A 89 -0.59 -4.24 -20.64
N THR A 90 -1.14 -3.04 -20.41
CA THR A 90 -2.48 -2.69 -20.86
C THR A 90 -2.50 -2.36 -22.36
N SER A 91 -3.60 -2.68 -23.02
CA SER A 91 -3.86 -2.31 -24.40
C SER A 91 -4.11 -0.80 -24.58
N ASP A 92 -4.38 -0.05 -23.48
CA ASP A 92 -4.82 1.36 -23.52
C ASP A 92 -5.98 1.57 -24.50
N PRO A 93 -7.12 0.92 -24.30
CA PRO A 93 -8.18 0.79 -25.32
C PRO A 93 -8.79 2.12 -25.74
N LEU A 94 -8.66 3.16 -24.92
CA LEU A 94 -9.18 4.50 -25.21
C LEU A 94 -8.13 5.48 -25.73
N ASN A 95 -6.84 5.08 -25.83
CA ASN A 95 -5.74 6.00 -26.08
C ASN A 95 -5.83 7.27 -25.22
N PHE A 96 -6.07 7.08 -23.91
CA PHE A 96 -6.36 8.19 -23.01
C PHE A 96 -5.14 9.12 -22.90
N PRO A 97 -5.32 10.45 -23.11
CA PRO A 97 -4.20 11.39 -23.10
C PRO A 97 -3.35 11.32 -21.84
N GLY A 98 -2.05 11.06 -21.99
CA GLY A 98 -1.08 11.01 -20.91
C GLY A 98 -1.14 9.76 -20.02
N TYR A 99 -1.98 8.76 -20.33
CA TYR A 99 -2.14 7.57 -19.52
C TYR A 99 -0.86 6.72 -19.47
N LYS A 100 -0.22 6.47 -20.61
CA LYS A 100 1.06 5.73 -20.66
C LYS A 100 2.14 6.36 -19.79
N ASN A 101 2.32 7.67 -19.90
CA ASN A 101 3.28 8.40 -19.07
C ASN A 101 2.96 8.31 -17.57
N LYS A 102 1.66 8.31 -17.24
CA LYS A 102 1.21 8.14 -15.85
C LYS A 102 1.51 6.74 -15.33
N LEU A 103 1.31 5.69 -16.15
CA LEU A 103 1.66 4.31 -15.79
C LEU A 103 3.16 4.15 -15.55
N GLU A 104 4.00 4.63 -16.48
CA GLU A 104 5.46 4.59 -16.35
C GLU A 104 5.94 5.29 -15.08
N ARG A 105 5.39 6.48 -14.80
CA ARG A 105 5.69 7.19 -13.56
C ARG A 105 5.28 6.39 -12.33
N GLN A 106 4.11 5.76 -12.33
CA GLN A 106 3.67 4.93 -11.20
C GLN A 106 4.56 3.71 -11.02
N ARG A 107 4.94 3.04 -12.09
CA ARG A 107 5.90 1.92 -12.06
C ARG A 107 7.23 2.31 -11.44
N SER A 108 7.78 3.45 -11.85
CA SER A 108 9.07 3.95 -11.33
C SER A 108 9.00 4.36 -9.84
N VAL A 109 7.89 4.95 -9.39
CA VAL A 109 7.74 5.40 -8.00
C VAL A 109 7.41 4.25 -7.05
N THR A 110 6.56 3.31 -7.48
CA THR A 110 6.07 2.23 -6.61
C THR A 110 6.90 0.95 -6.68
N ASN A 111 7.72 0.80 -7.73
CA ASN A 111 8.42 -0.44 -8.07
C ASN A 111 7.46 -1.65 -8.21
N LEU A 112 6.27 -1.37 -8.76
CA LEU A 112 5.23 -2.33 -9.12
C LEU A 112 4.92 -2.18 -10.61
N ASP A 113 4.74 -3.28 -11.31
CA ASP A 113 4.33 -3.26 -12.72
C ASP A 113 2.85 -2.92 -12.87
N GLU A 114 2.02 -3.32 -11.89
CA GLU A 114 0.57 -3.05 -11.84
C GLU A 114 0.06 -3.07 -10.39
N ALA A 115 -1.21 -2.68 -10.19
CA ALA A 115 -1.85 -2.60 -8.87
C ALA A 115 -2.11 -3.96 -8.19
N VAL A 116 -1.69 -5.07 -8.79
CA VAL A 116 -1.79 -6.42 -8.23
C VAL A 116 -0.54 -7.23 -8.53
N ILE A 117 -0.08 -8.00 -7.54
CA ILE A 117 0.92 -9.04 -7.69
C ILE A 117 0.21 -10.38 -7.52
N THR A 118 0.42 -11.30 -8.45
CA THR A 118 -0.14 -12.65 -8.42
C THR A 118 0.98 -13.69 -8.48
N GLY A 119 0.78 -14.83 -7.86
CA GLY A 119 1.78 -15.88 -7.87
C GLY A 119 1.41 -17.08 -7.00
N LYS A 120 2.35 -17.99 -6.88
CA LYS A 120 2.27 -19.20 -6.06
C LYS A 120 3.30 -19.13 -4.94
N GLY A 121 2.99 -19.72 -3.81
CA GLY A 121 3.92 -19.85 -2.70
C GLY A 121 3.49 -20.95 -1.74
N LYS A 122 4.07 -20.97 -0.55
CA LYS A 122 3.69 -21.93 0.48
C LYS A 122 3.31 -21.22 1.78
N ILE A 123 2.37 -21.81 2.50
CA ILE A 123 2.01 -21.44 3.88
C ILE A 123 2.12 -22.72 4.72
N LEU A 124 3.03 -22.73 5.70
CA LEU A 124 3.32 -23.91 6.52
C LEU A 124 3.61 -25.17 5.66
N GLY A 125 4.40 -24.99 4.60
CA GLY A 125 4.78 -26.03 3.65
C GLY A 125 3.71 -26.44 2.63
N LYS A 126 2.49 -25.88 2.70
CA LYS A 126 1.39 -26.20 1.78
C LYS A 126 1.30 -25.18 0.65
N ASP A 127 1.18 -25.66 -0.58
CA ASP A 127 1.06 -24.80 -1.76
C ASP A 127 -0.23 -23.98 -1.75
N VAL A 128 -0.12 -22.71 -2.11
CA VAL A 128 -1.23 -21.75 -2.21
C VAL A 128 -0.99 -20.78 -3.35
N VAL A 129 -2.07 -20.35 -3.99
CA VAL A 129 -2.04 -19.22 -4.93
C VAL A 129 -2.41 -17.96 -4.18
N ILE A 130 -1.70 -16.85 -4.44
CA ILE A 130 -1.92 -15.58 -3.78
C ILE A 130 -2.05 -14.45 -4.80
N ALA A 131 -2.98 -13.55 -4.56
CA ALA A 131 -3.11 -12.29 -5.27
C ALA A 131 -3.17 -11.14 -4.26
N VAL A 132 -2.26 -10.17 -4.37
CA VAL A 132 -2.18 -9.06 -3.42
C VAL A 132 -2.25 -7.74 -4.17
N MET A 133 -3.31 -6.98 -3.92
CA MET A 133 -3.48 -5.64 -4.49
C MET A 133 -2.70 -4.60 -3.70
N GLY A 134 -2.21 -3.57 -4.40
CA GLY A 134 -1.44 -2.47 -3.85
C GLY A 134 -2.10 -1.12 -4.06
N ALA A 135 -2.51 -0.46 -2.96
CA ALA A 135 -3.06 0.89 -3.02
C ALA A 135 -2.05 1.95 -3.45
N ASP A 136 -0.76 1.64 -3.40
CA ASP A 136 0.31 2.55 -3.82
C ASP A 136 0.31 2.79 -5.33
N PHE A 137 -0.09 1.79 -6.12
CA PHE A 137 -0.22 1.92 -7.57
C PHE A 137 -1.62 2.39 -7.94
N MET A 138 -1.75 3.64 -8.38
CA MET A 138 -3.02 4.27 -8.81
C MET A 138 -4.21 4.02 -7.86
N MET A 139 -3.97 4.04 -6.55
CA MET A 139 -4.95 3.76 -5.48
C MET A 139 -5.57 2.34 -5.56
N GLY A 140 -4.85 1.37 -6.14
CA GLY A 140 -5.37 0.02 -6.33
C GLY A 140 -6.49 -0.07 -7.37
N SER A 141 -6.60 0.92 -8.28
CA SER A 141 -7.68 0.91 -9.27
C SER A 141 -7.59 -0.31 -10.18
N MET A 142 -8.75 -0.92 -10.43
CA MET A 142 -8.89 -2.12 -11.25
C MET A 142 -8.99 -1.73 -12.73
N GLY A 143 -7.95 -2.09 -13.50
CA GLY A 143 -7.91 -1.99 -14.96
C GLY A 143 -7.90 -3.36 -15.61
N GLU A 144 -7.68 -3.38 -16.93
CA GLU A 144 -7.59 -4.59 -17.77
C GLU A 144 -6.58 -5.60 -17.17
N VAL A 145 -5.36 -5.15 -16.91
CA VAL A 145 -4.28 -6.01 -16.42
C VAL A 145 -4.56 -6.56 -15.02
N VAL A 146 -5.17 -5.76 -14.13
CA VAL A 146 -5.53 -6.24 -12.78
C VAL A 146 -6.54 -7.38 -12.89
N GLY A 147 -7.57 -7.21 -13.70
CA GLY A 147 -8.59 -8.23 -13.91
C GLY A 147 -8.02 -9.50 -14.53
N GLU A 148 -7.22 -9.36 -15.58
CA GLU A 148 -6.61 -10.48 -16.28
C GLU A 148 -5.66 -11.27 -15.37
N LYS A 149 -4.79 -10.61 -14.61
CA LYS A 149 -3.90 -11.27 -13.65
C LYS A 149 -4.66 -12.09 -12.60
N ILE A 150 -5.73 -11.52 -12.04
CA ILE A 150 -6.54 -12.21 -11.03
C ILE A 150 -7.29 -13.39 -11.66
N THR A 151 -7.88 -13.20 -12.84
CA THR A 151 -8.57 -14.28 -13.57
C THR A 151 -7.61 -15.44 -13.84
N ARG A 152 -6.42 -15.19 -14.39
CA ARG A 152 -5.41 -16.24 -14.63
C ARG A 152 -4.96 -16.91 -13.33
N ALA A 153 -4.84 -16.16 -12.25
CA ALA A 153 -4.48 -16.74 -10.95
C ALA A 153 -5.57 -17.71 -10.46
N VAL A 154 -6.84 -17.35 -10.59
CA VAL A 154 -7.98 -18.21 -10.23
C VAL A 154 -8.05 -19.45 -11.12
N GLU A 155 -7.89 -19.30 -12.44
CA GLU A 155 -7.89 -20.42 -13.38
C GLU A 155 -6.74 -21.42 -13.09
N ARG A 156 -5.53 -20.91 -12.88
CA ARG A 156 -4.38 -21.76 -12.50
C ARG A 156 -4.59 -22.45 -11.16
N ALA A 157 -5.11 -21.73 -10.15
CA ALA A 157 -5.45 -22.32 -8.86
C ALA A 157 -6.45 -23.45 -9.00
N THR A 158 -7.49 -23.26 -9.83
CA THR A 158 -8.51 -24.27 -10.13
C THR A 158 -7.90 -25.50 -10.84
N GLN A 159 -7.07 -25.28 -11.86
CA GLN A 159 -6.40 -26.37 -12.59
C GLN A 159 -5.46 -27.17 -11.69
N MET A 160 -4.72 -26.49 -10.81
CA MET A 160 -3.80 -27.14 -9.86
C MET A 160 -4.53 -27.68 -8.62
N ARG A 161 -5.82 -27.40 -8.44
CA ARG A 161 -6.62 -27.70 -7.23
C ARG A 161 -5.98 -27.14 -5.96
N LEU A 162 -5.46 -25.91 -6.04
CA LEU A 162 -4.86 -25.19 -4.93
C LEU A 162 -5.83 -24.15 -4.38
N PRO A 163 -5.78 -23.85 -3.07
CA PRO A 163 -6.48 -22.72 -2.52
C PRO A 163 -5.90 -21.40 -3.06
N ILE A 164 -6.76 -20.39 -3.22
CA ILE A 164 -6.36 -19.04 -3.57
C ILE A 164 -6.73 -18.07 -2.46
N ILE A 165 -5.81 -17.16 -2.13
CA ILE A 165 -6.01 -16.08 -1.17
C ILE A 165 -5.86 -14.75 -1.91
N ILE A 166 -6.89 -13.89 -1.84
CA ILE A 166 -6.89 -12.58 -2.51
C ILE A 166 -6.97 -11.48 -1.45
N PHE A 167 -5.93 -10.64 -1.36
CA PHE A 167 -5.94 -9.42 -0.56
C PHE A 167 -6.37 -8.26 -1.43
N THR A 168 -7.59 -7.77 -1.19
CA THR A 168 -8.19 -6.71 -1.98
C THR A 168 -7.99 -5.34 -1.34
N CYS A 169 -7.58 -4.36 -2.15
CA CYS A 169 -7.69 -2.94 -1.83
C CYS A 169 -7.89 -2.19 -3.15
N SER A 170 -8.97 -1.45 -3.30
CA SER A 170 -9.24 -0.77 -4.56
C SER A 170 -9.95 0.56 -4.36
N GLY A 171 -9.50 1.58 -5.11
CA GLY A 171 -10.21 2.84 -5.26
C GLY A 171 -11.36 2.80 -6.29
N GLY A 172 -11.61 1.63 -6.91
CA GLY A 172 -12.64 1.44 -7.92
C GLY A 172 -12.12 1.11 -9.31
N ALA A 173 -12.98 1.20 -10.32
CA ALA A 173 -12.62 0.97 -11.72
C ALA A 173 -11.66 2.05 -12.24
N ARG A 174 -10.71 1.65 -13.10
CA ARG A 174 -9.73 2.56 -13.73
C ARG A 174 -10.39 3.32 -14.88
N MET A 175 -10.77 4.57 -14.64
CA MET A 175 -11.50 5.39 -15.61
C MET A 175 -10.79 5.57 -16.97
N GLN A 176 -9.44 5.57 -16.97
CA GLN A 176 -8.64 5.70 -18.19
C GLN A 176 -8.82 4.55 -19.18
N GLU A 177 -9.26 3.39 -18.72
CA GLU A 177 -9.50 2.20 -19.53
C GLU A 177 -10.99 2.00 -19.87
N GLY A 178 -11.85 2.89 -19.38
CA GLY A 178 -13.28 2.93 -19.73
C GLY A 178 -14.01 1.66 -19.38
N ILE A 179 -14.78 1.13 -20.34
CA ILE A 179 -15.65 -0.05 -20.15
C ILE A 179 -14.88 -1.36 -19.88
N VAL A 180 -13.61 -1.43 -20.24
CA VAL A 180 -12.79 -2.62 -19.97
C VAL A 180 -12.51 -2.79 -18.48
N SER A 181 -12.45 -1.70 -17.71
CA SER A 181 -12.29 -1.74 -16.24
C SER A 181 -13.44 -2.49 -15.53
N PRO A 182 -14.73 -2.27 -15.84
CA PRO A 182 -15.84 -3.05 -15.25
C PRO A 182 -15.82 -4.54 -15.59
N VAL A 183 -15.28 -4.93 -16.75
CA VAL A 183 -15.15 -6.35 -17.13
C VAL A 183 -14.30 -7.09 -16.12
N SER A 184 -13.20 -6.49 -15.66
CA SER A 184 -12.37 -7.03 -14.59
C SER A 184 -13.16 -7.24 -13.29
N TYR A 185 -14.07 -6.31 -12.96
CA TYR A 185 -14.93 -6.41 -11.79
C TYR A 185 -15.96 -7.53 -11.90
N THR A 186 -16.56 -7.72 -13.08
CA THR A 186 -17.54 -8.81 -13.30
C THR A 186 -16.89 -10.18 -13.26
N HIS A 187 -15.67 -10.33 -13.74
CA HIS A 187 -14.91 -11.58 -13.62
C HIS A 187 -14.61 -11.92 -12.15
N LEU A 188 -14.21 -10.94 -11.33
CA LEU A 188 -14.01 -11.15 -9.90
C LEU A 188 -15.29 -11.53 -9.16
N ARG A 189 -16.43 -10.90 -9.53
CA ARG A 189 -17.72 -11.14 -8.89
C ARG A 189 -18.35 -12.49 -9.29
N ALA A 190 -18.05 -12.99 -10.49
CA ALA A 190 -18.53 -14.30 -10.94
C ALA A 190 -17.97 -15.48 -10.12
N HIS A 191 -16.91 -15.24 -9.34
CA HIS A 191 -16.29 -16.22 -8.45
C HIS A 191 -16.71 -16.07 -6.98
N GLU A 192 -17.57 -15.10 -6.65
CA GLU A 192 -18.20 -15.02 -5.35
C GLU A 192 -19.25 -16.14 -5.25
N THR A 193 -18.93 -17.21 -4.53
CA THR A 193 -19.91 -18.20 -4.12
C THR A 193 -20.84 -17.53 -3.11
N THR A 194 -22.06 -17.23 -3.52
CA THR A 194 -23.15 -16.90 -2.60
C THR A 194 -23.40 -18.14 -1.73
N LEU A 195 -22.86 -18.12 -0.52
CA LEU A 195 -23.31 -19.05 0.52
C LEU A 195 -24.73 -18.63 0.88
N HIS A 196 -25.71 -19.41 0.44
CA HIS A 196 -27.08 -19.38 0.94
C HIS A 196 -27.18 -20.24 2.19
#